data_210effcdc6f1fb341a02cd97d1b2449b
#
_entry.id   210effcdc6f1fb341a02cd97d1b2449b
#
_cell.length_a   1.000
_cell.length_b   1.000
_cell.length_c   1.000
_cell.angle_alpha   90.00
_cell.angle_beta   90.00
_cell.angle_gamma   90.00
#
_symmetry.space_group_name_H-M   'P 1'
#
loop_
_entity.id
_entity.type
_entity.pdbx_description
1 polymer ?
#
loop_
_entity_poly.entity_id
_entity_poly.type
_entity_poly.pdbx_seq_one_letter_code
_entity_poly.pdbx_strand_id
1 'polypeptide(L)'
;MASLGFGTSITFQSGFFAAIKDVKHSGISRESVDVTNFGSTNGWKEFIPSQLKDAGELEVELLYDTDLEPPIDQAAETVTITFPLKSGETTAATIQCSAFMTSAEAAVPIEDAMTQSVTLKFTGEPTYTAGS
;
A
#
# COMPACT_ATOMS: atom_id res chain seq x y z
N MET A 1 -8.82 -18.60 5.97
CA MET A 1 -8.65 -19.19 4.62
C MET A 1 -7.92 -18.22 3.71
N ALA A 2 -6.90 -18.68 3.01
CA ALA A 2 -6.14 -17.85 2.09
C ALA A 2 -6.95 -17.56 0.82
N SER A 3 -6.75 -16.37 0.24
CA SER A 3 -7.41 -15.95 -0.99
C SER A 3 -6.38 -15.61 -2.06
N LEU A 4 -6.75 -15.79 -3.32
CA LEU A 4 -5.92 -15.36 -4.43
C LEU A 4 -6.10 -13.85 -4.66
N GLY A 5 -5.05 -13.20 -5.12
CA GLY A 5 -5.10 -11.76 -5.42
C GLY A 5 -5.81 -11.39 -6.71
N PHE A 6 -6.31 -12.37 -7.47
CA PHE A 6 -7.00 -12.11 -8.72
C PHE A 6 -8.28 -11.30 -8.48
N GLY A 7 -8.44 -10.20 -9.20
CA GLY A 7 -9.58 -9.31 -9.02
C GLY A 7 -9.31 -8.11 -8.12
N THR A 8 -8.09 -7.97 -7.57
CA THR A 8 -7.70 -6.79 -6.82
C THR A 8 -7.61 -5.57 -7.73
N SER A 9 -8.12 -4.44 -7.27
CA SER A 9 -8.07 -3.19 -8.02
C SER A 9 -7.61 -2.03 -7.15
N ILE A 10 -7.04 -1.01 -7.78
CA ILE A 10 -6.63 0.23 -7.12
C ILE A 10 -7.37 1.38 -7.80
N THR A 11 -7.98 2.25 -7.00
CA THR A 11 -8.67 3.42 -7.48
C THR A 11 -8.04 4.67 -6.89
N PHE A 12 -7.73 5.64 -7.73
CA PHE A 12 -7.19 6.94 -7.33
C PHE A 12 -8.29 7.98 -7.40
N GLN A 13 -8.27 8.92 -6.47
CA GLN A 13 -9.24 10.00 -6.47
C GLN A 13 -9.17 10.85 -7.75
N SER A 14 -7.96 11.00 -8.31
CA SER A 14 -7.75 11.72 -9.57
C SER A 14 -8.33 11.02 -10.80
N GLY A 15 -8.71 9.74 -10.66
CA GLY A 15 -9.23 8.95 -11.77
C GLY A 15 -8.19 8.15 -12.53
N PHE A 16 -6.92 8.20 -12.13
CA PHE A 16 -5.89 7.35 -12.73
C PHE A 16 -6.26 5.89 -12.53
N PHE A 17 -6.20 5.13 -13.60
CA PHE A 17 -6.61 3.73 -13.59
C PHE A 17 -5.73 2.94 -14.55
N ALA A 18 -5.28 1.78 -14.13
CA ALA A 18 -4.50 0.89 -14.98
C ALA A 18 -4.72 -0.56 -14.54
N ALA A 19 -4.49 -1.49 -15.46
CA ALA A 19 -4.60 -2.91 -15.14
C ALA A 19 -3.46 -3.32 -14.23
N ILE A 20 -3.78 -3.91 -13.10
CA ILE A 20 -2.82 -4.29 -12.07
C ILE A 20 -2.33 -5.70 -12.32
N LYS A 21 -1.02 -5.89 -12.27
CA LYS A 21 -0.39 -7.19 -12.35
C LYS A 21 0.03 -7.69 -10.97
N ASP A 22 0.52 -6.80 -10.11
CA ASP A 22 0.98 -7.14 -8.77
C ASP A 22 0.89 -5.93 -7.84
N VAL A 23 0.62 -6.18 -6.57
CA VAL A 23 0.55 -5.16 -5.53
C VAL A 23 1.29 -5.67 -4.30
N LYS A 24 2.20 -4.85 -3.77
CA LYS A 24 2.94 -5.18 -2.57
C LYS A 24 2.91 -4.00 -1.60
N HIS A 25 2.51 -4.25 -0.36
CA HIS A 25 2.53 -3.27 0.72
C HIS A 25 3.71 -3.57 1.64
N SER A 26 4.53 -2.57 1.94
CA SER A 26 5.71 -2.75 2.78
C SER A 26 5.37 -3.01 4.25
N GLY A 27 4.13 -2.74 4.65
CA GLY A 27 3.67 -2.97 6.01
C GLY A 27 3.65 -1.69 6.84
N ILE A 28 2.88 -1.76 7.92
CA ILE A 28 2.78 -0.68 8.90
C ILE A 28 3.86 -0.88 9.94
N SER A 29 4.58 0.16 10.29
CA SER A 29 5.64 0.09 11.28
C SER A 29 5.40 1.03 12.45
N ARG A 30 5.97 0.67 13.59
CA ARG A 30 5.91 1.45 14.81
C ARG A 30 7.23 1.24 15.54
N GLU A 31 7.89 2.31 15.91
CA GLU A 31 9.15 2.21 16.59
C GLU A 31 8.98 1.92 18.07
N SER A 32 9.99 1.28 18.66
CA SER A 32 10.08 1.12 20.10
C SER A 32 11.08 2.12 20.65
N VAL A 33 10.79 2.66 21.83
CA VAL A 33 11.64 3.63 22.50
C VAL A 33 12.26 2.95 23.72
N ASP A 34 13.60 2.97 23.82
CA ASP A 34 14.33 2.38 24.94
C ASP A 34 14.21 3.30 26.14
N VAL A 35 13.61 2.82 27.22
CA VAL A 35 13.46 3.54 28.49
C VAL A 35 14.19 2.82 29.63
N THR A 36 15.13 1.97 29.30
CA THR A 36 15.93 1.24 30.28
C THR A 36 16.63 2.21 31.22
N ASN A 37 16.58 1.94 32.52
CA ASN A 37 17.18 2.78 33.55
C ASN A 37 17.74 1.90 34.66
N PHE A 38 18.38 2.55 35.68
CA PHE A 38 18.97 1.81 36.80
C PHE A 38 17.96 1.05 37.64
N GLY A 39 16.67 1.40 37.54
CA GLY A 39 15.60 0.69 38.21
C GLY A 39 15.05 -0.50 37.43
N SER A 40 15.57 -0.77 36.24
CA SER A 40 15.11 -1.90 35.42
C SER A 40 15.40 -3.23 36.13
N THR A 41 14.38 -4.07 36.25
CA THR A 41 14.43 -5.29 37.05
C THR A 41 15.35 -6.34 36.42
N ASN A 42 16.26 -6.89 37.24
CA ASN A 42 17.17 -7.98 36.83
C ASN A 42 18.01 -7.70 35.60
N GLY A 43 18.29 -6.43 35.29
CA GLY A 43 19.12 -6.07 34.16
C GLY A 43 18.46 -6.20 32.79
N TRP A 44 17.15 -6.37 32.75
CA TRP A 44 16.42 -6.45 31.49
C TRP A 44 16.19 -5.07 30.89
N LYS A 45 16.34 -4.99 29.58
CA LYS A 45 16.00 -3.77 28.85
C LYS A 45 14.50 -3.55 28.82
N GLU A 46 14.11 -2.31 28.91
CA GLU A 46 12.70 -1.91 28.88
C GLU A 46 12.44 -0.99 27.70
N PHE A 47 11.33 -1.22 26.99
CA PHE A 47 10.93 -0.44 25.83
C PHE A 47 9.48 -0.02 25.95
N ILE A 48 9.17 1.16 25.38
CA ILE A 48 7.77 1.56 25.21
C ILE A 48 7.52 1.75 23.71
N PRO A 49 6.28 1.52 23.25
CA PRO A 49 5.97 1.75 21.85
C PRO A 49 5.89 3.26 21.56
N SER A 50 6.42 3.67 20.41
CA SER A 50 6.27 5.04 19.94
C SER A 50 4.80 5.32 19.63
N GLN A 51 4.37 6.56 19.81
CA GLN A 51 3.03 6.97 19.43
C GLN A 51 2.92 7.22 17.93
N LEU A 52 4.04 7.42 17.25
CA LEU A 52 4.08 7.63 15.83
C LEU A 52 4.17 6.29 15.08
N LYS A 53 3.36 6.17 14.04
CA LYS A 53 3.32 4.99 13.17
C LYS A 53 3.50 5.41 11.73
N ASP A 54 4.09 4.53 10.94
CA ASP A 54 4.29 4.73 9.51
C ASP A 54 3.41 3.74 8.75
N ALA A 55 2.56 4.25 7.88
CA ALA A 55 1.68 3.40 7.07
C ALA A 55 2.42 2.67 5.95
N GLY A 56 3.67 3.05 5.67
CA GLY A 56 4.52 2.34 4.71
C GLY A 56 4.34 2.81 3.28
N GLU A 57 4.76 1.96 2.37
CA GLU A 57 4.74 2.23 0.95
C GLU A 57 4.00 1.11 0.22
N LEU A 58 3.42 1.45 -0.92
CA LEU A 58 2.74 0.51 -1.79
C LEU A 58 3.49 0.45 -3.12
N GLU A 59 3.96 -0.74 -3.48
CA GLU A 59 4.56 -0.99 -4.79
C GLU A 59 3.53 -1.69 -5.66
N VAL A 60 3.28 -1.13 -6.84
CA VAL A 60 2.28 -1.65 -7.76
C VAL A 60 2.93 -1.89 -9.10
N GLU A 61 2.76 -3.09 -9.65
CA GLU A 61 3.16 -3.40 -11.01
C GLU A 61 1.91 -3.38 -11.88
N LEU A 62 1.93 -2.53 -12.89
CA LEU A 62 0.81 -2.31 -13.81
C LEU A 62 1.18 -2.76 -15.21
N LEU A 63 0.18 -3.10 -16.01
CA LEU A 63 0.36 -3.18 -17.44
C LEU A 63 0.49 -1.76 -17.98
N TYR A 64 1.54 -1.50 -18.74
CA TYR A 64 1.85 -0.16 -19.22
C TYR A 64 0.86 0.26 -20.31
N ASP A 65 0.20 1.38 -20.09
CA ASP A 65 -0.68 2.01 -21.07
C ASP A 65 -0.07 3.37 -21.44
N THR A 66 0.37 3.52 -22.67
CA THR A 66 1.01 4.74 -23.13
C THR A 66 0.06 5.93 -23.22
N ASP A 67 -1.24 5.69 -23.17
CA ASP A 67 -2.25 6.73 -23.17
C ASP A 67 -2.56 7.27 -21.78
N LEU A 68 -2.04 6.61 -20.72
CA LEU A 68 -2.23 7.00 -19.33
C LEU A 68 -0.90 7.44 -18.73
N GLU A 69 -0.88 8.64 -18.18
CA GLU A 69 0.30 9.19 -17.54
C GLU A 69 0.16 9.10 -16.02
N PRO A 70 1.16 8.53 -15.32
CA PRO A 70 1.11 8.46 -13.86
C PRO A 70 1.10 9.85 -13.24
N PRO A 71 0.27 10.10 -12.21
CA PRO A 71 0.16 11.42 -11.59
C PRO A 71 1.28 11.69 -10.59
N ILE A 72 2.53 11.74 -11.08
CA ILE A 72 3.72 11.89 -10.21
C ILE A 72 3.79 13.25 -9.52
N ASP A 73 3.24 14.30 -10.14
CA ASP A 73 3.24 15.66 -9.58
C ASP A 73 2.00 15.96 -8.75
N GLN A 74 1.13 14.99 -8.57
CA GLN A 74 -0.12 15.15 -7.85
C GLN A 74 0.14 15.26 -6.35
N ALA A 75 -0.63 16.11 -5.67
CA ALA A 75 -0.64 16.14 -4.22
C ALA A 75 -1.20 14.83 -3.67
N ALA A 76 -0.99 14.57 -2.37
CA ALA A 76 -1.55 13.37 -1.75
C ALA A 76 -3.05 13.29 -1.97
N GLU A 77 -3.52 12.14 -2.40
CA GLU A 77 -4.93 11.89 -2.67
C GLU A 77 -5.35 10.54 -2.09
N THR A 78 -6.66 10.33 -1.94
CA THR A 78 -7.17 9.07 -1.42
C THR A 78 -7.00 7.96 -2.45
N VAL A 79 -6.28 6.92 -2.05
CA VAL A 79 -6.07 5.71 -2.85
C VAL A 79 -6.82 4.58 -2.18
N THR A 80 -7.65 3.88 -2.94
CA THR A 80 -8.45 2.76 -2.45
C THR A 80 -7.99 1.48 -3.12
N ILE A 81 -7.63 0.48 -2.31
CA ILE A 81 -7.32 -0.87 -2.79
C ILE A 81 -8.54 -1.73 -2.49
N THR A 82 -9.14 -2.31 -3.52
CA THR A 82 -10.30 -3.18 -3.40
C THR A 82 -9.85 -4.61 -3.63
N PHE A 83 -10.08 -5.48 -2.64
CA PHE A 83 -9.74 -6.89 -2.74
C PHE A 83 -10.87 -7.67 -3.41
N PRO A 84 -10.58 -8.86 -3.96
CA PRO A 84 -11.63 -9.69 -4.55
C PRO A 84 -12.62 -10.16 -3.49
N LEU A 85 -13.86 -10.35 -3.90
CA LEU A 85 -14.91 -10.89 -3.02
C LEU A 85 -14.57 -12.32 -2.62
N LYS A 86 -14.76 -12.61 -1.34
CA LYS A 86 -14.68 -13.98 -0.84
C LYS A 86 -16.03 -14.65 -0.95
N SER A 87 -16.02 -15.98 -0.88
CA SER A 87 -17.27 -16.75 -0.93
C SER A 87 -18.22 -16.30 0.19
N GLY A 88 -19.45 -15.98 -0.19
CA GLY A 88 -20.47 -15.51 0.74
C GLY A 88 -20.48 -14.01 1.00
N GLU A 89 -19.55 -13.26 0.42
CA GLU A 89 -19.51 -11.80 0.55
C GLU A 89 -20.23 -11.11 -0.60
N THR A 90 -20.89 -9.99 -0.33
CA THR A 90 -21.47 -9.11 -1.32
C THR A 90 -20.73 -7.78 -1.42
N THR A 91 -19.99 -7.42 -0.40
CA THR A 91 -19.17 -6.20 -0.36
C THR A 91 -17.71 -6.56 -0.19
N ALA A 92 -16.86 -6.07 -1.07
CA ALA A 92 -15.43 -6.37 -1.02
C ALA A 92 -14.73 -5.63 0.13
N ALA A 93 -13.70 -6.24 0.67
CA ALA A 93 -12.83 -5.58 1.64
C ALA A 93 -11.99 -4.51 0.94
N THR A 94 -11.73 -3.40 1.63
CA THR A 94 -10.97 -2.30 1.08
C THR A 94 -9.94 -1.75 2.07
N ILE A 95 -8.88 -1.16 1.53
CA ILE A 95 -7.91 -0.36 2.28
C ILE A 95 -7.89 1.01 1.63
N GLN A 96 -8.13 2.05 2.41
CA GLN A 96 -8.05 3.43 1.95
C GLN A 96 -6.98 4.17 2.73
N CYS A 97 -6.17 4.93 2.03
CA CYS A 97 -5.18 5.79 2.67
C CYS A 97 -4.85 6.95 1.74
N SER A 98 -4.56 8.10 2.32
CA SER A 98 -4.00 9.20 1.55
C SER A 98 -2.60 8.82 1.10
N ALA A 99 -2.29 8.99 -0.17
CA ALA A 99 -1.01 8.59 -0.72
C ALA A 99 -0.61 9.48 -1.89
N PHE A 100 0.68 9.53 -2.16
CA PHE A 100 1.21 10.22 -3.33
C PHE A 100 2.26 9.34 -3.99
N MET A 101 2.45 9.57 -5.28
CA MET A 101 3.37 8.77 -6.08
C MET A 101 4.79 9.30 -5.93
N THR A 102 5.73 8.43 -5.58
CA THR A 102 7.15 8.79 -5.42
C THR A 102 8.00 8.39 -6.60
N SER A 103 7.59 7.35 -7.33
CA SER A 103 8.32 6.92 -8.53
C SER A 103 7.39 6.18 -9.48
N ALA A 104 7.75 6.22 -10.76
CA ALA A 104 7.08 5.48 -11.81
C ALA A 104 8.13 5.03 -12.81
N GLU A 105 8.26 3.73 -13.03
CA GLU A 105 9.23 3.15 -13.93
C GLU A 105 8.50 2.32 -14.98
N ALA A 106 9.02 2.34 -16.21
CA ALA A 106 8.44 1.57 -17.30
C ALA A 106 9.44 0.53 -17.82
N ALA A 107 8.96 -0.66 -18.13
CA ALA A 107 9.74 -1.72 -18.77
C ALA A 107 9.08 -2.12 -20.08
N VAL A 108 9.87 -2.12 -21.15
CA VAL A 108 9.38 -2.41 -22.51
C VAL A 108 10.20 -3.57 -23.09
N PRO A 109 9.91 -4.83 -22.67
CA PRO A 109 10.62 -5.99 -23.20
C PRO A 109 10.19 -6.32 -24.63
N ILE A 110 11.07 -6.98 -25.38
CA ILE A 110 10.82 -7.31 -26.79
C ILE A 110 9.75 -8.39 -26.93
N GLU A 111 9.78 -9.40 -26.05
CA GLU A 111 8.94 -10.60 -26.19
C GLU A 111 7.86 -10.72 -25.09
N ASP A 112 7.64 -9.69 -24.31
CA ASP A 112 6.70 -9.74 -23.18
C ASP A 112 5.87 -8.47 -23.15
N ALA A 113 4.83 -8.47 -22.31
CA ALA A 113 3.99 -7.30 -22.12
C ALA A 113 4.78 -6.15 -21.49
N MET A 114 4.50 -4.93 -21.92
CA MET A 114 5.06 -3.74 -21.28
C MET A 114 4.45 -3.57 -19.89
N THR A 115 5.30 -3.30 -18.92
CA THR A 115 4.86 -3.12 -17.53
C THR A 115 5.35 -1.79 -16.98
N GLN A 116 4.69 -1.33 -15.94
CA GLN A 116 5.06 -0.12 -15.23
C GLN A 116 5.04 -0.37 -13.73
N SER A 117 6.13 -0.04 -13.06
CA SER A 117 6.22 -0.14 -11.61
C SER A 117 6.03 1.24 -10.99
N VAL A 118 5.10 1.35 -10.06
CA VAL A 118 4.74 2.60 -9.40
C VAL A 118 4.91 2.42 -7.91
N THR A 119 5.54 3.38 -7.24
CA THR A 119 5.66 3.39 -5.79
C THR A 119 4.84 4.54 -5.22
N LEU A 120 3.96 4.22 -4.28
CA LEU A 120 3.12 5.18 -3.58
C LEU A 120 3.54 5.23 -2.12
N LYS A 121 3.70 6.44 -1.59
CA LYS A 121 3.98 6.63 -0.16
C LYS A 121 2.69 6.99 0.55
N PHE A 122 2.32 6.17 1.53
CA PHE A 122 1.15 6.45 2.36
C PHE A 122 1.46 7.53 3.37
N THR A 123 0.50 8.42 3.57
CA THR A 123 0.58 9.46 4.59
C THR A 123 -0.69 9.44 5.43
N GLY A 124 -0.53 9.50 6.74
CA GLY A 124 -1.66 9.43 7.66
C GLY A 124 -2.06 8.00 8.00
N GLU A 125 -3.26 7.85 8.53
CA GLU A 125 -3.77 6.57 9.00
C GLU A 125 -4.55 5.85 7.88
N PRO A 126 -4.18 4.60 7.56
CA PRO A 126 -4.98 3.81 6.62
C PRO A 126 -6.29 3.34 7.28
N THR A 127 -7.35 3.31 6.49
CA THR A 127 -8.65 2.82 6.91
C THR A 127 -8.90 1.45 6.29
N TYR A 128 -9.10 0.46 7.14
CA TYR A 128 -9.42 -0.90 6.72
C TYR A 128 -10.90 -1.14 6.86
N THR A 129 -11.54 -1.61 5.80
CA THR A 129 -12.95 -1.98 5.82
C THR A 129 -13.04 -3.46 5.47
N ALA A 130 -13.58 -4.25 6.39
CA ALA A 130 -13.75 -5.69 6.15
C ALA A 130 -14.86 -5.92 5.13
N GLY A 131 -14.72 -6.99 4.36
CA GLY A 131 -15.77 -7.44 3.46
C GLY A 131 -16.95 -8.03 4.23
N SER A 132 -18.11 -8.03 3.61
CA SER A 132 -19.31 -8.57 4.23
C SER A 132 -20.27 -9.22 3.22
#